data_5acfcbe3371e56982811d1d12dda5c84
#
_entry.id   5acfcbe3371e56982811d1d12dda5c84
#
_cell.length_a   1.000
_cell.length_b   1.000
_cell.length_c   1.000
_cell.angle_alpha   90.00
_cell.angle_beta   90.00
_cell.angle_gamma   90.00
#
_symmetry.space_group_name_H-M   'P 1'
#
loop_
_entity.id
_entity.type
_entity.pdbx_description
1 polymer ?
#
loop_
_entity_poly.entity_id
_entity_poly.type
_entity_poly.pdbx_seq_one_letter_code
_entity_poly.pdbx_strand_id
1 'polypeptide(L)'
;MPVTINGDGTITGYNPVPDGSITSAKLASGAITSSALPSGTAIQIVNHNTTTRTNPTITGSDPISATSGSQYTSFNFTPKLANSKLLLTSSTLMFGERSNVGDTMIAFATYGGDTIIGSWCNYAGYDAWDGYRDMTFGTFNHLFDSWGTSQKTISIRCCLSQGTQQLGINYPTGNNQYFTQYNSPNRHEVTFTMTEFRG
;
A
#
# COMPACT_ATOMS: atom_id res chain seq x y z
N MET A 1 20.52 -6.43 -50.82
CA MET A 1 20.44 -7.88 -50.94
C MET A 1 18.96 -8.27 -50.94
N PRO A 2 18.52 -9.21 -51.80
CA PRO A 2 17.16 -9.66 -51.77
C PRO A 2 16.90 -10.47 -50.50
N VAL A 3 15.73 -10.24 -49.86
CA VAL A 3 15.27 -11.08 -48.78
C VAL A 3 14.65 -12.32 -49.37
N THR A 4 15.08 -13.50 -48.94
CA THR A 4 14.54 -14.79 -49.37
C THR A 4 13.77 -15.43 -48.23
N ILE A 5 12.52 -15.83 -48.48
CA ILE A 5 11.72 -16.62 -47.56
C ILE A 5 11.79 -18.06 -48.07
N ASN A 6 12.38 -18.93 -47.27
CA ASN A 6 12.53 -20.35 -47.58
C ASN A 6 11.22 -21.09 -47.28
N GLY A 7 11.00 -22.21 -47.91
CA GLY A 7 9.78 -23.00 -47.74
C GLY A 7 9.61 -23.61 -46.34
N ASP A 8 10.64 -23.55 -45.50
CA ASP A 8 10.61 -23.95 -44.09
C ASP A 8 10.29 -22.77 -43.14
N GLY A 9 9.97 -21.59 -43.70
CA GLY A 9 9.69 -20.37 -42.94
C GLY A 9 10.94 -19.57 -42.53
N THR A 10 12.14 -20.03 -42.92
CA THR A 10 13.37 -19.29 -42.60
C THR A 10 13.51 -18.07 -43.51
N ILE A 11 13.84 -16.92 -42.95
CA ILE A 11 14.10 -15.68 -43.68
C ILE A 11 15.62 -15.45 -43.72
N THR A 12 16.20 -15.45 -44.93
CA THR A 12 17.60 -15.15 -45.15
C THR A 12 17.81 -13.82 -45.87
N GLY A 13 18.95 -13.17 -45.67
CA GLY A 13 19.22 -11.82 -46.23
C GLY A 13 18.49 -10.68 -45.45
N TYR A 14 17.92 -10.99 -44.30
CA TYR A 14 17.31 -10.00 -43.46
C TYR A 14 18.38 -9.23 -42.68
N ASN A 15 18.47 -7.93 -42.88
CA ASN A 15 19.23 -7.07 -41.99
C ASN A 15 18.46 -6.89 -40.69
N PRO A 16 19.09 -7.05 -39.54
CA PRO A 16 18.40 -6.76 -38.26
C PRO A 16 17.87 -5.33 -38.33
N VAL A 17 16.71 -5.13 -37.74
CA VAL A 17 16.07 -3.83 -37.68
C VAL A 17 17.04 -2.83 -37.06
N PRO A 18 17.46 -1.76 -37.77
CA PRO A 18 18.42 -0.80 -37.21
C PRO A 18 17.94 -0.22 -35.88
N ASP A 19 18.89 0.06 -34.99
CA ASP A 19 18.58 0.71 -33.72
C ASP A 19 17.78 1.98 -33.93
N GLY A 20 16.70 2.15 -33.16
CA GLY A 20 15.79 3.30 -33.25
C GLY A 20 14.82 3.28 -34.44
N SER A 21 14.87 2.22 -35.30
CA SER A 21 13.92 2.12 -36.44
C SER A 21 12.49 1.78 -36.02
N ILE A 22 12.29 1.21 -34.83
CA ILE A 22 10.97 1.01 -34.23
C ILE A 22 10.71 2.17 -33.26
N THR A 23 9.87 3.09 -33.70
CA THR A 23 9.44 4.24 -32.90
C THR A 23 8.08 3.96 -32.27
N SER A 24 7.69 4.72 -31.24
CA SER A 24 6.37 4.63 -30.64
C SER A 24 5.22 4.78 -31.65
N ALA A 25 5.43 5.57 -32.72
CA ALA A 25 4.45 5.74 -33.81
C ALA A 25 4.29 4.48 -34.69
N LYS A 26 5.26 3.57 -34.68
CA LYS A 26 5.22 2.30 -35.44
C LYS A 26 4.66 1.14 -34.63
N LEU A 27 4.48 1.33 -33.32
CA LEU A 27 3.85 0.33 -32.44
C LEU A 27 2.37 0.66 -32.36
N ALA A 28 1.54 -0.28 -32.80
CA ALA A 28 0.11 -0.16 -32.57
C ALA A 28 -0.21 -0.10 -31.06
N SER A 29 -1.27 0.59 -30.69
CA SER A 29 -1.73 0.59 -29.29
C SER A 29 -1.97 -0.85 -28.84
N GLY A 30 -1.35 -1.24 -27.71
CA GLY A 30 -1.46 -2.60 -27.19
C GLY A 30 -0.52 -3.62 -27.84
N ALA A 31 0.37 -3.21 -28.77
CA ALA A 31 1.35 -4.14 -29.38
C ALA A 31 2.30 -4.76 -28.37
N ILE A 32 2.59 -4.04 -27.27
CA ILE A 32 3.33 -4.57 -26.11
C ILE A 32 2.31 -4.83 -25.01
N THR A 33 2.01 -6.09 -24.80
CA THR A 33 1.14 -6.52 -23.70
C THR A 33 1.93 -6.71 -22.41
N SER A 34 1.27 -6.67 -21.25
CA SER A 34 1.91 -6.95 -19.97
C SER A 34 2.57 -8.33 -19.93
N SER A 35 2.07 -9.30 -20.68
CA SER A 35 2.65 -10.63 -20.80
C SER A 35 3.96 -10.67 -21.61
N ALA A 36 4.25 -9.66 -22.40
CA ALA A 36 5.51 -9.55 -23.17
C ALA A 36 6.65 -8.90 -22.37
N LEU A 37 6.34 -8.30 -21.21
CA LEU A 37 7.31 -7.65 -20.36
C LEU A 37 8.14 -8.69 -19.56
N PRO A 38 9.39 -8.42 -19.18
CA PRO A 38 10.15 -9.29 -18.28
C PRO A 38 9.46 -9.43 -16.90
N SER A 39 9.72 -10.57 -16.23
CA SER A 39 9.31 -10.75 -14.82
C SER A 39 9.91 -9.64 -13.93
N GLY A 40 9.17 -9.18 -12.94
CA GLY A 40 9.55 -8.07 -12.08
C GLY A 40 9.30 -6.68 -12.65
N THR A 41 8.82 -6.57 -13.91
CA THR A 41 8.42 -5.27 -14.46
C THR A 41 7.14 -4.76 -13.78
N ALA A 42 7.14 -3.50 -13.35
CA ALA A 42 5.94 -2.85 -12.83
C ALA A 42 4.91 -2.68 -13.97
N ILE A 43 3.71 -3.23 -13.77
CA ILE A 43 2.62 -3.24 -14.76
C ILE A 43 1.66 -2.10 -14.52
N GLN A 44 1.36 -1.83 -13.25
CA GLN A 44 0.53 -0.69 -12.85
C GLN A 44 0.92 -0.20 -11.46
N ILE A 45 0.63 1.08 -11.21
CA ILE A 45 0.79 1.73 -9.92
C ILE A 45 -0.51 2.48 -9.63
N VAL A 46 -1.09 2.23 -8.47
CA VAL A 46 -2.30 2.91 -8.00
C VAL A 46 -2.01 3.56 -6.67
N ASN A 47 -2.19 4.87 -6.60
CA ASN A 47 -2.06 5.64 -5.37
C ASN A 47 -3.43 5.95 -4.78
N HIS A 48 -3.53 5.79 -3.47
CA HIS A 48 -4.67 6.22 -2.68
C HIS A 48 -4.20 7.22 -1.63
N ASN A 49 -4.57 8.47 -1.81
CA ASN A 49 -4.22 9.56 -0.91
C ASN A 49 -5.36 9.81 0.07
N THR A 50 -5.02 10.00 1.34
CA THR A 50 -5.99 10.36 2.36
C THR A 50 -5.42 11.39 3.31
N THR A 51 -6.25 12.36 3.66
CA THR A 51 -5.99 13.34 4.71
C THR A 51 -6.88 13.08 5.92
N THR A 52 -7.56 11.94 5.93
CA THR A 52 -8.48 11.58 7.01
C THR A 52 -7.76 11.55 8.34
N ARG A 53 -8.36 12.20 9.31
CA ARG A 53 -7.98 12.17 10.72
C ARG A 53 -9.10 11.51 11.48
N THR A 54 -8.78 10.58 12.33
CA THR A 54 -9.78 9.88 13.13
C THR A 54 -9.24 9.58 14.52
N ASN A 55 -10.13 9.52 15.48
CA ASN A 55 -9.81 9.22 16.87
C ASN A 55 -10.84 8.23 17.43
N PRO A 56 -10.93 7.03 16.83
CA PRO A 56 -11.88 6.03 17.27
C PRO A 56 -11.50 5.49 18.65
N THR A 57 -12.50 5.06 19.42
CA THR A 57 -12.31 4.14 20.53
C THR A 57 -12.12 2.74 19.95
N ILE A 58 -11.00 2.11 20.24
CA ILE A 58 -10.63 0.80 19.71
C ILE A 58 -10.50 -0.17 20.86
N THR A 59 -11.10 -1.35 20.70
CA THR A 59 -10.90 -2.50 21.60
C THR A 59 -9.76 -3.33 21.05
N GLY A 60 -8.83 -3.71 21.92
CA GLY A 60 -7.70 -4.57 21.60
C GLY A 60 -8.12 -5.94 21.12
N SER A 61 -7.30 -6.52 20.27
CA SER A 61 -7.48 -7.88 19.73
C SER A 61 -6.13 -8.52 19.48
N ASP A 62 -5.82 -9.55 20.25
CA ASP A 62 -4.66 -10.40 20.05
C ASP A 62 -5.10 -11.89 20.16
N PRO A 63 -4.96 -12.67 19.09
CA PRO A 63 -4.47 -12.31 17.76
C PRO A 63 -5.44 -11.41 16.96
N ILE A 64 -4.89 -10.60 16.05
CA ILE A 64 -5.71 -9.79 15.15
C ILE A 64 -6.44 -10.66 14.14
N SER A 65 -7.67 -10.26 13.82
CA SER A 65 -8.45 -10.78 12.71
C SER A 65 -8.67 -9.70 11.65
N ALA A 66 -9.12 -10.07 10.47
CA ALA A 66 -9.36 -9.10 9.40
C ALA A 66 -10.42 -8.05 9.74
N THR A 67 -11.23 -8.27 10.76
CA THR A 67 -12.27 -7.36 11.26
C THR A 67 -11.89 -6.63 12.54
N SER A 68 -10.70 -6.93 13.13
CA SER A 68 -10.24 -6.29 14.36
C SER A 68 -10.08 -4.78 14.21
N GLY A 69 -10.25 -4.08 15.32
CA GLY A 69 -10.02 -2.64 15.41
C GLY A 69 -10.94 -1.80 14.52
N SER A 70 -10.47 -0.62 14.12
CA SER A 70 -11.19 0.36 13.31
C SER A 70 -10.58 0.49 11.92
N GLN A 71 -11.45 0.62 10.91
CA GLN A 71 -10.99 0.94 9.56
C GLN A 71 -10.60 2.41 9.48
N TYR A 72 -9.38 2.66 9.03
CA TYR A 72 -8.86 4.01 8.79
C TYR A 72 -9.27 4.52 7.41
N THR A 73 -8.97 3.73 6.38
CA THR A 73 -9.31 4.06 4.98
C THR A 73 -9.44 2.78 4.16
N SER A 74 -9.99 2.91 2.96
CA SER A 74 -10.05 1.81 2.00
C SER A 74 -10.03 2.31 0.57
N PHE A 75 -9.55 1.47 -0.35
CA PHE A 75 -9.55 1.72 -1.78
C PHE A 75 -9.68 0.42 -2.56
N ASN A 76 -10.13 0.53 -3.80
CA ASN A 76 -10.28 -0.62 -4.67
C ASN A 76 -9.04 -0.85 -5.52
N PHE A 77 -8.68 -2.10 -5.72
CA PHE A 77 -7.60 -2.49 -6.62
C PHE A 77 -8.02 -3.70 -7.46
N THR A 78 -7.65 -3.68 -8.75
CA THR A 78 -7.90 -4.76 -9.70
C THR A 78 -6.58 -5.13 -10.36
N PRO A 79 -5.99 -6.30 -10.03
CA PRO A 79 -4.79 -6.74 -10.70
C PRO A 79 -5.02 -6.98 -12.19
N LYS A 80 -4.02 -6.71 -13.00
CA LYS A 80 -4.05 -6.93 -14.46
C LYS A 80 -3.70 -8.35 -14.85
N LEU A 81 -2.89 -9.04 -14.03
CA LEU A 81 -2.46 -10.41 -14.25
C LEU A 81 -2.77 -11.28 -13.04
N ALA A 82 -3.21 -12.51 -13.30
CA ALA A 82 -3.57 -13.47 -12.25
C ALA A 82 -2.36 -13.94 -11.41
N ASN A 83 -1.17 -13.98 -12.02
CA ASN A 83 0.06 -14.48 -11.41
C ASN A 83 1.08 -13.35 -11.16
N SER A 84 0.60 -12.15 -10.90
CA SER A 84 1.45 -11.01 -10.57
C SER A 84 1.86 -11.02 -9.09
N LYS A 85 2.86 -10.21 -8.77
CA LYS A 85 3.21 -9.85 -7.39
C LYS A 85 2.69 -8.45 -7.10
N LEU A 86 2.15 -8.28 -5.90
CA LEU A 86 1.58 -7.02 -5.45
C LEU A 86 2.41 -6.48 -4.29
N LEU A 87 2.83 -5.22 -4.37
CA LEU A 87 3.53 -4.51 -3.32
C LEU A 87 2.64 -3.39 -2.78
N LEU A 88 2.25 -3.49 -1.53
CA LEU A 88 1.62 -2.40 -0.80
C LEU A 88 2.68 -1.62 -0.03
N THR A 89 2.80 -0.34 -0.34
CA THR A 89 3.63 0.60 0.43
C THR A 89 2.78 1.76 0.94
N SER A 90 3.27 2.45 1.96
CA SER A 90 2.67 3.73 2.38
C SER A 90 3.74 4.77 2.67
N SER A 91 3.37 6.04 2.57
CA SER A 91 4.06 7.09 3.29
C SER A 91 3.85 6.91 4.80
N THR A 92 4.53 7.72 5.59
CA THR A 92 4.48 7.63 7.06
C THR A 92 3.06 7.83 7.56
N LEU A 93 2.55 6.84 8.29
CA LEU A 93 1.31 6.90 9.05
C LEU A 93 1.62 7.26 10.50
N MET A 94 0.90 8.21 11.02
CA MET A 94 1.10 8.74 12.37
C MET A 94 0.02 8.18 13.31
N PHE A 95 0.45 7.69 14.46
CA PHE A 95 -0.44 7.22 15.52
C PHE A 95 -0.16 7.97 16.80
N GLY A 96 -1.22 8.30 17.53
CA GLY A 96 -1.14 8.87 18.86
C GLY A 96 -2.06 8.14 19.81
N GLU A 97 -1.60 7.79 20.98
CA GLU A 97 -2.40 7.14 22.02
C GLU A 97 -2.87 8.16 23.05
N ARG A 98 -4.05 7.95 23.61
CA ARG A 98 -4.65 8.83 24.63
C ARG A 98 -4.59 8.25 26.04
N SER A 99 -4.05 7.08 26.23
CA SER A 99 -4.12 6.36 27.49
C SER A 99 -2.84 6.50 28.33
N ASN A 100 -2.99 6.19 29.61
CA ASN A 100 -1.90 6.10 30.57
C ASN A 100 -1.32 4.67 30.68
N VAL A 101 -1.60 3.80 29.71
CA VAL A 101 -1.13 2.41 29.68
C VAL A 101 -0.47 2.18 28.34
N GLY A 102 0.80 1.80 28.35
CA GLY A 102 1.51 1.46 27.14
C GLY A 102 0.92 0.22 26.47
N ASP A 103 0.47 0.36 25.25
CA ASP A 103 -0.09 -0.70 24.42
C ASP A 103 0.64 -0.81 23.08
N THR A 104 0.61 -2.00 22.49
CA THR A 104 1.10 -2.17 21.13
C THR A 104 0.05 -1.72 20.15
N MET A 105 0.36 -0.69 19.38
CA MET A 105 -0.45 -0.24 18.25
C MET A 105 -0.13 -1.09 17.03
N ILE A 106 -1.17 -1.56 16.38
CA ILE A 106 -1.07 -2.44 15.22
C ILE A 106 -1.84 -1.78 14.06
N ALA A 107 -1.12 -1.50 12.98
CA ALA A 107 -1.74 -1.18 11.71
C ALA A 107 -1.62 -2.38 10.78
N PHE A 108 -2.67 -2.71 10.06
CA PHE A 108 -2.67 -3.83 9.15
C PHE A 108 -3.56 -3.57 7.94
N ALA A 109 -3.25 -4.26 6.85
CA ALA A 109 -4.02 -4.18 5.62
C ALA A 109 -4.72 -5.51 5.37
N THR A 110 -5.95 -5.43 4.87
CA THR A 110 -6.75 -6.58 4.45
C THR A 110 -7.24 -6.41 3.03
N TYR A 111 -7.59 -7.51 2.36
CA TYR A 111 -8.35 -7.47 1.12
C TYR A 111 -9.56 -8.40 1.18
N GLY A 112 -10.62 -8.01 0.48
CA GLY A 112 -11.87 -8.80 0.42
C GLY A 112 -12.61 -8.91 1.76
N GLY A 113 -12.13 -8.27 2.83
CA GLY A 113 -12.75 -8.25 4.14
C GLY A 113 -12.34 -9.38 5.08
N ASP A 114 -11.57 -10.37 4.63
CA ASP A 114 -11.25 -11.59 5.38
C ASP A 114 -9.76 -11.97 5.41
N THR A 115 -8.96 -11.43 4.50
CA THR A 115 -7.55 -11.81 4.38
C THR A 115 -6.63 -10.68 4.79
N ILE A 116 -5.76 -10.92 5.78
CA ILE A 116 -4.72 -9.98 6.19
C ILE A 116 -3.56 -10.08 5.19
N ILE A 117 -3.16 -8.95 4.61
CA ILE A 117 -2.02 -8.85 3.69
C ILE A 117 -0.71 -8.74 4.48
N GLY A 118 -0.70 -7.91 5.49
CA GLY A 118 0.45 -7.64 6.31
C GLY A 118 0.11 -6.67 7.43
N SER A 119 0.96 -6.62 8.44
CA SER A 119 0.79 -5.75 9.60
C SER A 119 2.08 -5.03 9.93
N TRP A 120 1.93 -3.91 10.57
CA TRP A 120 2.99 -3.17 11.23
C TRP A 120 2.55 -2.94 12.68
N CYS A 121 3.46 -3.12 13.61
CA CYS A 121 3.20 -2.87 15.01
C CYS A 121 4.31 -2.03 15.63
N ASN A 122 3.94 -1.21 16.57
CA ASN A 122 4.88 -0.48 17.42
C ASN A 122 4.31 -0.37 18.83
N TYR A 123 5.20 -0.34 19.79
CA TYR A 123 4.87 -0.10 21.19
C TYR A 123 4.87 1.41 21.43
N ALA A 124 3.75 1.93 21.90
CA ALA A 124 3.71 3.27 22.47
C ALA A 124 4.12 3.17 23.94
N GLY A 125 5.25 3.71 24.28
CA GLY A 125 5.73 3.76 25.65
C GLY A 125 4.79 4.59 26.53
N TYR A 126 4.69 4.21 27.81
CA TYR A 126 4.03 5.00 28.83
C TYR A 126 5.04 5.92 29.49
N ASP A 127 4.83 7.24 29.42
CA ASP A 127 5.51 8.18 30.28
C ASP A 127 4.55 8.66 31.38
N ALA A 128 4.73 8.09 32.59
CA ALA A 128 3.90 8.36 33.75
C ALA A 128 4.07 9.79 34.28
N TRP A 129 5.07 10.54 33.80
CA TRP A 129 5.53 11.76 34.50
C TRP A 129 4.87 13.05 34.03
N ASP A 130 4.41 13.12 32.79
CA ASP A 130 3.96 14.41 32.26
C ASP A 130 2.62 14.37 31.52
N GLY A 131 1.96 13.21 31.44
CA GLY A 131 0.72 13.07 30.70
C GLY A 131 0.91 13.29 29.20
N TYR A 132 2.15 13.25 28.70
CA TYR A 132 2.47 13.31 27.29
C TYR A 132 2.12 11.99 26.61
N ARG A 133 1.61 12.12 25.43
CA ARG A 133 1.12 11.03 24.62
C ARG A 133 2.17 10.71 23.59
N ASP A 134 2.63 9.49 23.63
CA ASP A 134 3.60 9.04 22.66
C ASP A 134 2.98 9.02 21.26
N MET A 135 3.71 9.60 20.34
CA MET A 135 3.42 9.49 18.92
C MET A 135 4.36 8.47 18.31
N THR A 136 3.80 7.57 17.56
CA THR A 136 4.58 6.61 16.80
C THR A 136 4.30 6.75 15.31
N PHE A 137 5.27 6.35 14.51
CA PHE A 137 5.24 6.46 13.08
C PHE A 137 5.51 5.10 12.44
N GLY A 138 4.81 4.79 11.38
CA GLY A 138 5.01 3.55 10.67
C GLY A 138 4.70 3.63 9.19
N THR A 139 5.23 2.67 8.46
CA THR A 139 5.03 2.54 7.03
C THR A 139 4.68 1.11 6.68
N PHE A 140 3.82 0.93 5.70
CA PHE A 140 3.60 -0.38 5.09
C PHE A 140 4.66 -0.65 4.02
N ASN A 141 5.13 -1.88 3.96
CA ASN A 141 6.00 -2.38 2.90
C ASN A 141 5.83 -3.92 2.82
N HIS A 142 4.80 -4.37 2.11
CA HIS A 142 4.42 -5.77 2.03
C HIS A 142 4.29 -6.22 0.59
N LEU A 143 5.08 -7.23 0.22
CA LEU A 143 5.01 -7.93 -1.07
C LEU A 143 4.25 -9.24 -0.88
N PHE A 144 3.26 -9.52 -1.74
CA PHE A 144 2.42 -10.71 -1.67
C PHE A 144 1.94 -11.13 -3.07
N ASP A 145 1.37 -12.32 -3.17
CA ASP A 145 0.84 -12.82 -4.43
C ASP A 145 -0.50 -12.19 -4.78
N SER A 146 -0.75 -12.02 -6.07
CA SER A 146 -2.05 -11.56 -6.57
C SER A 146 -3.14 -12.57 -6.23
N TRP A 147 -4.32 -12.05 -5.92
CA TRP A 147 -5.55 -12.85 -5.73
C TRP A 147 -6.30 -13.16 -7.03
N GLY A 148 -5.66 -13.03 -8.18
CA GLY A 148 -6.29 -13.11 -9.50
C GLY A 148 -6.61 -11.72 -10.05
N THR A 149 -7.52 -11.63 -11.02
CA THR A 149 -7.84 -10.39 -11.74
C THR A 149 -9.17 -9.74 -11.32
N SER A 150 -9.80 -10.22 -10.25
CA SER A 150 -11.02 -9.61 -9.72
C SER A 150 -10.71 -8.35 -8.91
N GLN A 151 -11.61 -7.36 -8.96
CA GLN A 151 -11.51 -6.22 -8.08
C GLN A 151 -11.73 -6.64 -6.62
N LYS A 152 -10.88 -6.15 -5.72
CA LYS A 152 -11.08 -6.27 -4.28
C LYS A 152 -10.84 -4.93 -3.59
N THR A 153 -11.53 -4.75 -2.47
CA THR A 153 -11.30 -3.60 -1.59
C THR A 153 -10.14 -3.90 -0.66
N ILE A 154 -9.16 -3.03 -0.68
CA ILE A 154 -8.06 -3.00 0.29
C ILE A 154 -8.52 -2.11 1.45
N SER A 155 -8.51 -2.62 2.66
CA SER A 155 -8.85 -1.86 3.85
C SER A 155 -7.62 -1.73 4.74
N ILE A 156 -7.30 -0.51 5.14
CA ILE A 156 -6.27 -0.20 6.12
C ILE A 156 -6.97 -0.06 7.47
N ARG A 157 -6.55 -0.86 8.43
CA ARG A 157 -7.16 -0.95 9.76
C ARG A 157 -6.13 -0.72 10.84
N CYS A 158 -6.59 -0.28 11.99
CA CYS A 158 -5.76 -0.06 13.16
C CYS A 158 -6.43 -0.67 14.39
N CYS A 159 -5.65 -1.32 15.23
CA CYS A 159 -6.09 -1.86 16.50
C CYS A 159 -5.01 -1.74 17.57
N LEU A 160 -5.36 -2.10 18.78
CA LEU A 160 -4.45 -2.27 19.91
C LEU A 160 -4.27 -3.76 20.18
N SER A 161 -3.17 -4.14 20.82
CA SER A 161 -2.97 -5.53 21.25
C SER A 161 -3.92 -5.89 22.38
N GLN A 162 -4.20 -4.97 23.28
CA GLN A 162 -5.02 -5.17 24.48
C GLN A 162 -5.86 -3.94 24.80
N GLY A 163 -6.77 -4.09 25.77
CA GLY A 163 -7.51 -2.99 26.33
C GLY A 163 -8.52 -2.33 25.40
N THR A 164 -9.03 -1.18 25.80
CA THR A 164 -9.96 -0.34 25.02
C THR A 164 -9.56 1.10 25.20
N GLN A 165 -9.18 1.77 24.11
CA GLN A 165 -8.62 3.11 24.17
C GLN A 165 -8.98 3.94 22.93
N GLN A 166 -8.81 5.26 23.05
CA GLN A 166 -8.86 6.15 21.88
C GLN A 166 -7.50 6.16 21.19
N LEU A 167 -7.49 5.80 19.92
CA LEU A 167 -6.31 5.83 19.07
C LEU A 167 -6.45 6.95 18.04
N GLY A 168 -5.61 7.98 18.15
CA GLY A 168 -5.50 9.01 17.11
C GLY A 168 -4.77 8.45 15.90
N ILE A 169 -5.42 8.43 14.74
CA ILE A 169 -4.82 8.00 13.48
C ILE A 169 -4.70 9.21 12.58
N ASN A 170 -3.47 9.51 12.17
CA ASN A 170 -3.13 10.72 11.44
C ASN A 170 -3.61 11.99 12.19
N TYR A 171 -3.67 11.89 13.50
CA TYR A 171 -4.15 12.92 14.40
C TYR A 171 -3.24 13.01 15.62
N PRO A 172 -2.65 14.18 15.89
CA PRO A 172 -1.92 14.38 17.15
C PRO A 172 -2.96 14.39 18.27
N THR A 173 -2.94 13.38 19.14
CA THR A 173 -3.80 13.33 20.31
C THR A 173 -3.16 14.13 21.43
N GLY A 174 -3.86 15.11 21.99
CA GLY A 174 -3.46 15.85 23.19
C GLY A 174 -3.76 17.34 23.12
N ASN A 175 -3.99 17.92 24.29
CA ASN A 175 -3.97 19.37 24.49
C ASN A 175 -2.53 19.95 24.39
N ASN A 176 -1.63 19.28 23.72
CA ASN A 176 -0.25 19.69 23.67
C ASN A 176 -0.09 20.90 22.76
N GLN A 177 0.22 22.03 23.37
CA GLN A 177 0.45 23.31 22.68
C GLN A 177 1.52 23.20 21.60
N TYR A 178 2.42 22.22 21.69
CA TYR A 178 3.47 21.99 20.70
C TYR A 178 2.94 21.45 19.36
N PHE A 179 1.79 20.76 19.35
CA PHE A 179 1.17 20.22 18.13
C PHE A 179 0.04 21.09 17.57
N THR A 180 -0.42 22.12 18.30
CA THR A 180 -1.36 23.09 17.75
C THR A 180 -0.75 23.91 16.60
N GLN A 181 0.58 24.04 16.56
CA GLN A 181 1.27 24.63 15.42
C GLN A 181 1.22 23.73 14.16
N TYR A 182 1.10 22.42 14.34
CA TYR A 182 0.89 21.45 13.24
C TYR A 182 -0.60 21.26 12.93
N ASN A 183 -1.49 21.92 13.64
CA ASN A 183 -2.91 22.04 13.29
C ASN A 183 -3.13 23.01 12.11
N SER A 184 -2.04 23.29 11.39
CA SER A 184 -2.10 23.96 10.09
C SER A 184 -3.11 23.23 9.20
N PRO A 185 -3.91 23.96 8.44
CA PRO A 185 -4.76 23.37 7.40
C PRO A 185 -3.95 22.59 6.35
N ASN A 186 -2.63 22.67 6.40
CA ASN A 186 -1.70 21.88 5.60
C ASN A 186 -1.56 20.48 6.22
N ARG A 187 -2.40 19.66 5.81
CA ARG A 187 -2.75 18.31 6.15
C ARG A 187 -1.57 17.37 5.94
N HIS A 188 -1.25 16.57 6.94
CA HIS A 188 -0.44 15.39 6.70
C HIS A 188 -1.23 14.45 5.77
N GLU A 189 -0.77 14.31 4.55
CA GLU A 189 -1.35 13.41 3.57
C GLU A 189 -0.64 12.07 3.66
N VAL A 190 -1.42 11.01 3.81
CA VAL A 190 -0.92 9.64 3.76
C VAL A 190 -1.24 9.06 2.40
N THR A 191 -0.22 8.61 1.70
CA THR A 191 -0.34 7.92 0.43
C THR A 191 -0.13 6.43 0.65
N PHE A 192 -1.10 5.63 0.22
CA PHE A 192 -0.96 4.18 0.06
C PHE A 192 -0.77 3.88 -1.42
N THR A 193 0.28 3.16 -1.74
CA THR A 193 0.61 2.80 -3.12
C THR A 193 0.54 1.30 -3.30
N MET A 194 -0.28 0.86 -4.24
CA MET A 194 -0.29 -0.52 -4.70
C MET A 194 0.44 -0.60 -6.04
N THR A 195 1.53 -1.35 -6.08
CA THR A 195 2.29 -1.61 -7.31
C THR A 195 2.12 -3.07 -7.69
N GLU A 196 1.74 -3.31 -8.93
CA GLU A 196 1.69 -4.66 -9.50
C GLU A 196 2.92 -4.91 -10.37
N PHE A 197 3.60 -6.01 -10.08
CA PHE A 197 4.73 -6.49 -10.86
C PHE A 197 4.35 -7.75 -11.61
N ARG A 198 4.88 -7.91 -12.81
CA ARG A 198 4.78 -9.17 -13.52
C ARG A 198 5.47 -10.29 -12.71
N GLY A 199 4.75 -11.36 -12.45
CA GLY A 199 5.28 -12.59 -11.86
C GLY A 199 6.12 -13.42 -12.84
#